data_1866cede8f2de53e32fc1fe7e2059f26
#
_entry.id   1866cede8f2de53e32fc1fe7e2059f26
#
_cell.length_a   1.000
_cell.length_b   1.000
_cell.length_c   1.000
_cell.angle_alpha   90.00
_cell.angle_beta   90.00
_cell.angle_gamma   90.00
#
_symmetry.space_group_name_H-M   'P 1'
#
loop_
_entity.id
_entity.type
_entity.pdbx_description
1 polymer ?
#
loop_
_entity_poly.entity_id
_entity_poly.type
_entity_poly.pdbx_seq_one_letter_code
_entity_poly.pdbx_strand_id
1 'polypeptide(L)'
;MQKLFGDGGSRSDLLGCTREPQRIVLTVGERSMTLVDLPGVGETPEYDAEYSALYQKLLTELDLIIWVLRADDRARAVDIVTHRSLLAYGADASRFLFVISQADRIPPLPEPAGQAVPSTEQCLSLAVISSQIAGQLPSSFPVMAVSAHTGYNLHALVELMIHALPVQASSAFYCQLKPENHTEESDVAVRQRFGEIAGSAFDTVITSEPLPSGWSLLLRRLREKLVQLASELWERIFG
;
A
#
# COMPACT_ATOMS: atom_id res chain seq x y z
N MET A 1 -11.03 1.19 -2.56
CA MET A 1 -11.09 0.74 -1.16
C MET A 1 -12.24 -0.23 -0.89
N GLN A 2 -13.50 0.04 -1.25
CA GLN A 2 -14.65 -0.88 -1.03
C GLN A 2 -14.48 -2.29 -1.62
N LYS A 3 -13.68 -2.48 -2.67
CA LYS A 3 -13.38 -3.79 -3.24
C LYS A 3 -12.40 -4.61 -2.39
N LEU A 4 -11.54 -3.96 -1.63
CA LEU A 4 -10.54 -4.64 -0.81
C LEU A 4 -11.06 -4.94 0.60
N PHE A 5 -11.79 -4.00 1.20
CA PHE A 5 -12.28 -4.07 2.57
C PHE A 5 -13.81 -4.20 2.59
N GLY A 6 -14.36 -4.76 3.67
CA GLY A 6 -15.82 -4.86 3.88
C GLY A 6 -16.49 -3.48 4.03
N ASP A 7 -17.83 -3.50 4.09
CA ASP A 7 -18.68 -2.29 4.18
C ASP A 7 -18.62 -1.56 5.53
N GLY A 8 -17.55 -1.75 6.31
CA GLY A 8 -17.35 -1.11 7.61
C GLY A 8 -17.16 0.42 7.58
N GLY A 9 -17.15 1.02 6.40
CA GLY A 9 -17.05 2.46 6.21
C GLY A 9 -18.37 3.08 5.80
N SER A 10 -18.84 4.08 6.53
CA SER A 10 -19.98 4.91 6.15
C SER A 10 -19.81 5.36 4.69
N ARG A 11 -20.85 5.12 3.88
CA ARG A 11 -20.97 5.73 2.55
C ARG A 11 -20.99 7.23 2.73
N SER A 12 -19.88 7.90 2.51
CA SER A 12 -19.92 9.31 2.19
C SER A 12 -20.54 9.45 0.80
N ASP A 13 -21.61 10.19 0.68
CA ASP A 13 -22.29 10.46 -0.59
C ASP A 13 -21.29 11.03 -1.60
N LEU A 14 -21.06 10.26 -2.67
CA LEU A 14 -20.02 10.42 -3.69
C LEU A 14 -20.33 11.53 -4.71
N LEU A 15 -20.80 12.69 -4.29
CA LEU A 15 -21.10 13.81 -5.18
C LEU A 15 -20.32 15.09 -4.85
N GLY A 16 -19.13 14.99 -4.26
CA GLY A 16 -18.29 16.17 -4.01
C GLY A 16 -16.82 15.80 -3.89
N CYS A 17 -15.92 16.70 -4.28
CA CYS A 17 -14.51 16.60 -3.94
C CYS A 17 -14.35 16.53 -2.42
N THR A 18 -13.52 15.61 -1.94
CA THR A 18 -13.16 15.49 -0.51
C THR A 18 -12.40 16.75 -0.12
N ARG A 19 -13.02 17.64 0.67
CA ARG A 19 -12.36 18.89 1.12
C ARG A 19 -11.67 18.77 2.45
N GLU A 20 -12.10 17.80 3.27
CA GLU A 20 -11.55 17.51 4.59
C GLU A 20 -11.14 16.05 4.68
N PRO A 21 -10.06 15.73 5.42
CA PRO A 21 -9.66 14.34 5.60
C PRO A 21 -10.77 13.51 6.22
N GLN A 22 -11.14 12.42 5.56
CA GLN A 22 -12.10 11.46 6.10
C GLN A 22 -11.35 10.27 6.69
N ARG A 23 -11.56 10.00 7.97
CA ARG A 23 -10.96 8.87 8.67
C ARG A 23 -11.98 7.75 8.82
N ILE A 24 -11.67 6.57 8.29
CA ILE A 24 -12.47 5.36 8.39
C ILE A 24 -11.67 4.35 9.20
N VAL A 25 -12.19 3.99 10.37
CA VAL A 25 -11.58 2.98 11.23
C VAL A 25 -12.21 1.63 10.91
N LEU A 26 -11.39 0.68 10.49
CA LEU A 26 -11.75 -0.71 10.29
C LEU A 26 -11.24 -1.52 11.48
N THR A 27 -12.06 -2.40 12.04
CA THR A 27 -11.72 -3.19 13.23
C THR A 27 -12.13 -4.65 13.05
N VAL A 28 -11.20 -5.56 13.30
CA VAL A 28 -11.45 -7.01 13.36
C VAL A 28 -10.78 -7.55 14.63
N GLY A 29 -11.60 -8.02 15.57
CA GLY A 29 -11.13 -8.42 16.90
C GLY A 29 -10.49 -7.23 17.63
N GLU A 30 -9.27 -7.41 18.13
CA GLU A 30 -8.52 -6.35 18.82
C GLU A 30 -7.65 -5.51 17.86
N ARG A 31 -7.71 -5.76 16.55
CA ARG A 31 -6.88 -5.08 15.55
C ARG A 31 -7.68 -4.04 14.82
N SER A 32 -7.09 -2.87 14.67
CA SER A 32 -7.68 -1.79 13.92
C SER A 32 -6.71 -1.22 12.90
N MET A 33 -7.27 -0.70 11.80
CA MET A 33 -6.58 0.04 10.78
C MET A 33 -7.38 1.30 10.49
N THR A 34 -6.71 2.43 10.28
CA THR A 34 -7.37 3.67 9.88
C THR A 34 -7.04 3.97 8.43
N LEU A 35 -8.06 4.05 7.59
CA LEU A 35 -7.96 4.60 6.24
C LEU A 35 -8.23 6.10 6.33
N VAL A 36 -7.34 6.89 5.73
CA VAL A 36 -7.51 8.34 5.64
C VAL A 36 -7.69 8.71 4.18
N ASP A 37 -8.89 9.13 3.80
CA ASP A 37 -9.16 9.70 2.48
C ASP A 37 -8.83 11.18 2.51
N LEU A 38 -7.93 11.59 1.61
CA LEU A 38 -7.39 12.95 1.56
C LEU A 38 -7.93 13.69 0.34
N PRO A 39 -8.07 15.02 0.40
CA PRO A 39 -8.37 15.83 -0.77
C PRO A 39 -7.39 15.55 -1.90
N GLY A 40 -7.86 15.57 -3.13
CA GLY A 40 -7.01 15.43 -4.31
C GLY A 40 -6.17 16.68 -4.57
N VAL A 41 -5.11 16.54 -5.33
CA VAL A 41 -4.28 17.68 -5.80
C VAL A 41 -4.78 18.20 -7.14
N GLY A 42 -4.57 19.49 -7.43
CA GLY A 42 -4.86 20.10 -8.73
C GLY A 42 -6.28 20.65 -8.86
N GLU A 43 -6.99 20.93 -7.77
CA GLU A 43 -8.31 21.57 -7.82
C GLU A 43 -8.17 23.08 -8.11
N THR A 44 -7.51 23.80 -7.24
CA THR A 44 -7.12 25.22 -7.43
C THR A 44 -5.82 25.51 -6.69
N PRO A 45 -5.04 26.54 -7.09
CA PRO A 45 -3.79 26.89 -6.41
C PRO A 45 -3.97 27.19 -4.91
N GLU A 46 -5.11 27.79 -4.52
CA GLU A 46 -5.41 28.13 -3.13
C GLU A 46 -5.63 26.87 -2.30
N TYR A 47 -6.42 25.92 -2.82
CA TYR A 47 -6.65 24.63 -2.15
C TYR A 47 -5.38 23.76 -2.13
N ASP A 48 -4.59 23.76 -3.19
CA ASP A 48 -3.33 23.01 -3.23
C ASP A 48 -2.35 23.47 -2.14
N ALA A 49 -2.32 24.78 -1.83
CA ALA A 49 -1.51 25.31 -0.73
C ALA A 49 -2.03 24.85 0.65
N GLU A 50 -3.35 24.86 0.87
CA GLU A 50 -4.00 24.41 2.09
C GLU A 50 -3.79 22.90 2.28
N TYR A 51 -4.01 22.10 1.23
CA TYR A 51 -3.82 20.66 1.26
C TYR A 51 -2.36 20.27 1.46
N SER A 52 -1.42 21.05 0.94
CA SER A 52 0.01 20.82 1.16
C SER A 52 0.36 20.91 2.65
N ALA A 53 -0.16 21.89 3.38
CA ALA A 53 0.04 22.00 4.83
C ALA A 53 -0.63 20.84 5.59
N LEU A 54 -1.82 20.41 5.16
CA LEU A 54 -2.52 19.26 5.70
C LEU A 54 -1.71 17.97 5.52
N TYR A 55 -1.20 17.72 4.31
CA TYR A 55 -0.39 16.53 4.02
C TYR A 55 0.86 16.49 4.88
N GLN A 56 1.58 17.61 5.02
CA GLN A 56 2.77 17.69 5.87
C GLN A 56 2.47 17.29 7.31
N LYS A 57 1.34 17.74 7.86
CA LYS A 57 0.92 17.37 9.22
C LYS A 57 0.67 15.86 9.36
N LEU A 58 0.08 15.24 8.32
CA LEU A 58 -0.28 13.83 8.35
C LEU A 58 0.87 12.88 8.04
N LEU A 59 1.95 13.34 7.40
CA LEU A 59 3.09 12.50 7.02
C LEU A 59 3.69 11.70 8.19
N THR A 60 3.65 12.24 9.41
CA THR A 60 4.17 11.56 10.61
C THR A 60 3.24 10.48 11.14
N GLU A 61 1.95 10.52 10.77
CA GLU A 61 0.92 9.60 11.25
C GLU A 61 0.67 8.42 10.30
N LEU A 62 1.06 8.55 9.01
CA LEU A 62 0.73 7.59 7.97
C LEU A 62 1.84 6.53 7.84
N ASP A 63 1.46 5.26 7.88
CA ASP A 63 2.36 4.13 7.61
C ASP A 63 2.62 3.93 6.13
N LEU A 64 1.60 4.16 5.28
CA LEU A 64 1.65 4.01 3.83
C LEU A 64 0.78 5.06 3.15
N ILE A 65 1.28 5.65 2.07
CA ILE A 65 0.57 6.61 1.23
C ILE A 65 0.31 5.95 -0.12
N ILE A 66 -0.96 5.69 -0.42
CA ILE A 66 -1.37 5.18 -1.72
C ILE A 66 -1.75 6.38 -2.60
N TRP A 67 -0.88 6.70 -3.57
CA TRP A 67 -1.13 7.78 -4.51
C TRP A 67 -1.82 7.25 -5.75
N VAL A 68 -3.10 7.58 -5.90
CA VAL A 68 -3.95 7.04 -6.96
C VAL A 68 -4.00 8.00 -8.15
N LEU A 69 -3.47 7.55 -9.27
CA LEU A 69 -3.49 8.25 -10.56
C LEU A 69 -4.51 7.58 -11.49
N ARG A 70 -5.19 8.33 -12.32
CA ARG A 70 -6.08 7.74 -13.33
C ARG A 70 -5.28 7.34 -14.57
N ALA A 71 -5.64 6.20 -15.16
CA ALA A 71 -4.98 5.68 -16.35
C ALA A 71 -5.14 6.59 -17.57
N ASP A 72 -6.29 7.25 -17.69
CA ASP A 72 -6.67 8.16 -18.80
C ASP A 72 -6.20 9.60 -18.57
N ASP A 73 -5.66 9.95 -17.39
CA ASP A 73 -5.17 11.29 -17.09
C ASP A 73 -3.73 11.47 -17.55
N ARG A 74 -3.50 12.59 -18.26
CA ARG A 74 -2.18 13.01 -18.76
C ARG A 74 -1.61 14.22 -18.03
N ALA A 75 -2.41 14.91 -17.21
CA ALA A 75 -2.04 16.16 -16.53
C ALA A 75 -1.39 15.89 -15.16
N ARG A 76 -0.21 15.27 -15.12
CA ARG A 76 0.49 14.87 -13.90
C ARG A 76 1.42 15.94 -13.30
N ALA A 77 1.43 17.14 -13.83
CA ALA A 77 2.36 18.18 -13.37
C ALA A 77 2.16 18.53 -11.90
N VAL A 78 0.91 18.60 -11.44
CA VAL A 78 0.57 18.91 -10.04
C VAL A 78 0.99 17.77 -9.12
N ASP A 79 0.74 16.51 -9.50
CA ASP A 79 1.17 15.33 -8.73
C ASP A 79 2.69 15.35 -8.53
N ILE A 80 3.46 15.62 -9.59
CA ILE A 80 4.92 15.67 -9.54
C ILE A 80 5.40 16.78 -8.60
N VAL A 81 4.82 17.98 -8.70
CA VAL A 81 5.20 19.13 -7.87
C VAL A 81 4.86 18.84 -6.41
N THR A 82 3.65 18.34 -6.13
CA THR A 82 3.22 18.02 -4.75
C THR A 82 4.07 16.91 -4.14
N HIS A 83 4.31 15.83 -4.85
CA HIS A 83 5.16 14.74 -4.36
C HIS A 83 6.58 15.22 -4.02
N ARG A 84 7.20 16.02 -4.93
CA ARG A 84 8.53 16.60 -4.67
C ARG A 84 8.54 17.52 -3.45
N SER A 85 7.48 18.30 -3.25
CA SER A 85 7.34 19.14 -2.07
C SER A 85 7.26 18.30 -0.80
N LEU A 86 6.49 17.22 -0.80
CA LEU A 86 6.39 16.30 0.35
C LEU A 86 7.74 15.66 0.69
N LEU A 87 8.50 15.22 -0.31
CA LEU A 87 9.86 14.71 -0.10
C LEU A 87 10.79 15.79 0.46
N ALA A 88 10.69 17.02 -0.02
CA ALA A 88 11.47 18.16 0.50
C ALA A 88 11.12 18.50 1.95
N TYR A 89 9.89 18.23 2.40
CA TYR A 89 9.44 18.34 3.79
C TYR A 89 9.81 17.15 4.67
N GLY A 90 10.53 16.16 4.11
CA GLY A 90 11.03 15.00 4.87
C GLY A 90 10.15 13.75 4.79
N ALA A 91 9.20 13.69 3.85
CA ALA A 91 8.50 12.44 3.59
C ALA A 91 9.46 11.35 3.10
N ASP A 92 9.30 10.14 3.60
CA ASP A 92 10.07 8.99 3.17
C ASP A 92 9.51 8.42 1.86
N ALA A 93 10.33 8.36 0.81
CA ALA A 93 9.96 7.79 -0.49
C ALA A 93 9.51 6.32 -0.40
N SER A 94 9.98 5.58 0.61
CA SER A 94 9.58 4.19 0.86
C SER A 94 8.14 4.03 1.35
N ARG A 95 7.48 5.11 1.75
CA ARG A 95 6.06 5.11 2.17
C ARG A 95 5.09 5.39 1.02
N PHE A 96 5.58 5.71 -0.19
CA PHE A 96 4.70 5.99 -1.33
C PHE A 96 4.52 4.77 -2.21
N LEU A 97 3.27 4.44 -2.48
CA LEU A 97 2.85 3.43 -3.43
C LEU A 97 2.00 4.10 -4.52
N PHE A 98 2.50 4.13 -5.76
CA PHE A 98 1.77 4.72 -6.88
C PHE A 98 0.91 3.68 -7.57
N VAL A 99 -0.38 3.98 -7.69
CA VAL A 99 -1.38 3.09 -8.27
C VAL A 99 -2.08 3.79 -9.43
N ILE A 100 -2.06 3.16 -10.60
CA ILE A 100 -2.84 3.60 -11.77
C ILE A 100 -4.21 2.93 -11.68
N SER A 101 -5.23 3.71 -11.40
CA SER A 101 -6.62 3.25 -11.35
C SER A 101 -7.28 3.25 -12.73
N GLN A 102 -8.41 2.54 -12.86
CA GLN A 102 -9.21 2.49 -14.10
C GLN A 102 -8.42 1.96 -15.30
N ALA A 103 -7.58 0.94 -15.08
CA ALA A 103 -6.81 0.31 -16.14
C ALA A 103 -7.67 -0.26 -17.28
N ASP A 104 -8.93 -0.58 -17.00
CA ASP A 104 -9.93 -1.01 -17.97
C ASP A 104 -10.39 0.07 -18.95
N ARG A 105 -10.09 1.36 -18.69
CA ARG A 105 -10.48 2.48 -19.54
C ARG A 105 -9.42 2.92 -20.54
N ILE A 106 -8.29 2.24 -20.61
CA ILE A 106 -7.26 2.53 -21.62
C ILE A 106 -7.67 1.97 -22.98
N PRO A 107 -7.58 2.77 -24.08
CA PRO A 107 -7.79 2.26 -25.44
C PRO A 107 -6.75 1.18 -25.85
N PRO A 108 -7.15 0.22 -26.72
CA PRO A 108 -8.48 0.05 -27.30
C PRO A 108 -9.49 -0.46 -26.28
N LEU A 109 -10.68 0.13 -26.24
CA LEU A 109 -11.73 -0.33 -25.33
C LEU A 109 -12.23 -1.71 -25.82
N PRO A 110 -12.38 -2.69 -24.91
CA PRO A 110 -12.82 -4.02 -25.28
C PRO A 110 -14.28 -3.99 -25.75
N GLU A 111 -14.57 -4.75 -26.83
CA GLU A 111 -15.94 -5.07 -27.24
C GLU A 111 -16.16 -6.59 -27.14
N PRO A 112 -17.10 -7.05 -26.30
CA PRO A 112 -17.98 -6.27 -25.43
C PRO A 112 -17.27 -5.66 -24.22
N ALA A 113 -17.79 -4.54 -23.71
CA ALA A 113 -17.27 -3.87 -22.52
C ALA A 113 -17.23 -4.82 -21.31
N GLY A 114 -16.17 -4.73 -20.49
CA GLY A 114 -16.09 -5.46 -19.22
C GLY A 114 -15.19 -6.71 -19.24
N GLN A 115 -14.26 -6.84 -20.18
CA GLN A 115 -13.23 -7.85 -20.05
C GLN A 115 -12.47 -7.69 -18.72
N ALA A 116 -12.34 -8.80 -17.97
CA ALA A 116 -11.67 -8.81 -16.67
C ALA A 116 -10.17 -8.53 -16.79
N VAL A 117 -9.58 -8.91 -17.91
CA VAL A 117 -8.12 -8.78 -18.17
C VAL A 117 -7.91 -7.83 -19.35
N PRO A 118 -7.02 -6.84 -19.22
CA PRO A 118 -6.64 -5.97 -20.32
C PRO A 118 -6.06 -6.75 -21.50
N SER A 119 -6.31 -6.29 -22.73
CA SER A 119 -5.69 -6.83 -23.93
C SER A 119 -4.17 -6.63 -23.94
N THR A 120 -3.46 -7.33 -24.78
CA THR A 120 -1.99 -7.17 -24.95
C THR A 120 -1.63 -5.72 -25.25
N GLU A 121 -2.41 -5.03 -26.09
CA GLU A 121 -2.18 -3.64 -26.46
C GLU A 121 -2.43 -2.68 -25.28
N GLN A 122 -3.47 -2.95 -24.49
CA GLN A 122 -3.72 -2.22 -23.24
C GLN A 122 -2.58 -2.44 -22.23
N CYS A 123 -2.09 -3.69 -22.09
CA CYS A 123 -0.96 -4.01 -21.22
C CYS A 123 0.31 -3.24 -21.62
N LEU A 124 0.61 -3.15 -22.91
CA LEU A 124 1.74 -2.36 -23.42
C LEU A 124 1.58 -0.87 -23.10
N SER A 125 0.38 -0.34 -23.31
CA SER A 125 0.08 1.06 -22.98
C SER A 125 0.23 1.34 -21.47
N LEU A 126 -0.29 0.45 -20.62
CA LEU A 126 -0.15 0.54 -19.16
C LEU A 126 1.32 0.45 -18.72
N ALA A 127 2.12 -0.42 -19.35
CA ALA A 127 3.55 -0.54 -19.05
C ALA A 127 4.31 0.76 -19.38
N VAL A 128 3.99 1.40 -20.51
CA VAL A 128 4.57 2.70 -20.87
C VAL A 128 4.20 3.78 -19.85
N ILE A 129 2.92 3.87 -19.46
CA ILE A 129 2.44 4.83 -18.46
C ILE A 129 3.12 4.58 -17.11
N SER A 130 3.19 3.33 -16.66
CA SER A 130 3.85 2.95 -15.40
C SER A 130 5.33 3.34 -15.39
N SER A 131 6.04 3.10 -16.50
CA SER A 131 7.45 3.49 -16.66
C SER A 131 7.64 5.02 -16.61
N GLN A 132 6.75 5.79 -17.24
CA GLN A 132 6.78 7.25 -17.20
C GLN A 132 6.56 7.77 -15.78
N ILE A 133 5.58 7.22 -15.05
CA ILE A 133 5.29 7.60 -13.66
C ILE A 133 6.48 7.26 -12.77
N ALA A 134 7.03 6.05 -12.87
CA ALA A 134 8.20 5.64 -12.09
C ALA A 134 9.42 6.54 -12.31
N GLY A 135 9.61 7.03 -13.54
CA GLY A 135 10.68 7.99 -13.85
C GLY A 135 10.47 9.41 -13.29
N GLN A 136 9.22 9.80 -12.99
CA GLN A 136 8.84 11.14 -12.53
C GLN A 136 8.58 11.21 -11.02
N LEU A 137 8.08 10.12 -10.44
CA LEU A 137 7.67 9.99 -9.05
C LEU A 137 8.50 8.89 -8.37
N PRO A 138 9.64 9.23 -7.74
CA PRO A 138 10.48 8.26 -7.07
C PRO A 138 9.73 7.51 -5.96
N SER A 139 9.83 6.19 -5.96
CA SER A 139 9.30 5.29 -4.94
C SER A 139 10.18 4.04 -4.84
N SER A 140 10.15 3.37 -3.69
CA SER A 140 10.81 2.07 -3.50
C SER A 140 10.03 0.90 -4.12
N PHE A 141 8.78 1.14 -4.55
CA PHE A 141 7.88 0.12 -5.07
C PHE A 141 7.55 0.36 -6.55
N PRO A 142 7.24 -0.70 -7.29
CA PRO A 142 6.79 -0.57 -8.67
C PRO A 142 5.43 0.14 -8.74
N VAL A 143 5.23 0.90 -9.81
CA VAL A 143 3.92 1.50 -10.12
C VAL A 143 2.99 0.40 -10.61
N MET A 144 1.82 0.26 -9.98
CA MET A 144 0.88 -0.80 -10.27
C MET A 144 -0.40 -0.30 -10.93
N ALA A 145 -0.78 -0.90 -12.06
CA ALA A 145 -2.05 -0.61 -12.72
C ALA A 145 -3.13 -1.59 -12.26
N VAL A 146 -4.30 -1.05 -11.87
CA VAL A 146 -5.43 -1.83 -11.34
C VAL A 146 -6.77 -1.34 -11.91
N SER A 147 -7.76 -2.22 -11.89
CA SER A 147 -9.16 -1.85 -12.11
C SER A 147 -10.03 -2.38 -10.96
N ALA A 148 -10.63 -1.49 -10.21
CA ALA A 148 -11.62 -1.86 -9.20
C ALA A 148 -12.93 -2.34 -9.86
N HIS A 149 -13.20 -1.97 -11.12
CA HIS A 149 -14.40 -2.41 -11.85
C HIS A 149 -14.30 -3.88 -12.24
N THR A 150 -13.19 -4.28 -12.84
CA THR A 150 -12.99 -5.64 -13.35
C THR A 150 -12.30 -6.58 -12.34
N GLY A 151 -11.71 -6.05 -11.27
CA GLY A 151 -10.89 -6.81 -10.33
C GLY A 151 -9.43 -6.98 -10.76
N TYR A 152 -9.05 -6.43 -11.92
CA TYR A 152 -7.70 -6.57 -12.47
C TYR A 152 -6.63 -6.10 -11.49
N ASN A 153 -5.65 -6.94 -11.23
CA ASN A 153 -4.49 -6.73 -10.35
C ASN A 153 -4.81 -6.36 -8.89
N LEU A 154 -6.04 -6.55 -8.39
CA LEU A 154 -6.34 -6.22 -7.00
C LEU A 154 -5.59 -7.11 -6.00
N HIS A 155 -5.43 -8.42 -6.29
CA HIS A 155 -4.66 -9.32 -5.43
C HIS A 155 -3.18 -8.93 -5.40
N ALA A 156 -2.57 -8.67 -6.55
CA ALA A 156 -1.18 -8.20 -6.63
C ALA A 156 -1.00 -6.84 -5.90
N LEU A 157 -2.01 -5.95 -5.93
CA LEU A 157 -1.99 -4.73 -5.14
C LEU A 157 -1.99 -5.03 -3.63
N VAL A 158 -2.80 -5.98 -3.17
CA VAL A 158 -2.82 -6.41 -1.76
C VAL A 158 -1.45 -6.91 -1.31
N GLU A 159 -0.82 -7.78 -2.08
CA GLU A 159 0.54 -8.27 -1.80
C GLU A 159 1.56 -7.13 -1.72
N LEU A 160 1.51 -6.22 -2.70
CA LEU A 160 2.39 -5.06 -2.72
C LEU A 160 2.17 -4.15 -1.50
N MET A 161 0.92 -3.95 -1.06
CA MET A 161 0.59 -3.20 0.15
C MET A 161 1.12 -3.88 1.41
N ILE A 162 1.02 -5.21 1.52
CA ILE A 162 1.61 -5.98 2.63
C ILE A 162 3.12 -5.75 2.70
N HIS A 163 3.81 -5.75 1.56
CA HIS A 163 5.25 -5.51 1.51
C HIS A 163 5.64 -4.04 1.76
N ALA A 164 4.80 -3.09 1.37
CA ALA A 164 5.04 -1.66 1.54
C ALA A 164 4.76 -1.16 2.97
N LEU A 165 3.84 -1.80 3.68
CA LEU A 165 3.52 -1.44 5.07
C LEU A 165 4.68 -1.77 6.01
N PRO A 166 4.86 -1.02 7.11
CA PRO A 166 5.69 -1.47 8.22
C PRO A 166 5.28 -2.86 8.69
N VAL A 167 6.26 -3.66 9.10
CA VAL A 167 6.03 -5.06 9.47
C VAL A 167 4.91 -5.22 10.51
N GLN A 168 4.84 -4.28 11.48
CA GLN A 168 3.84 -4.27 12.55
C GLN A 168 2.43 -3.99 12.05
N ALA A 169 2.29 -3.21 10.96
CA ALA A 169 1.00 -2.81 10.38
C ALA A 169 0.45 -3.87 9.40
N SER A 170 1.30 -4.69 8.79
CA SER A 170 0.92 -5.64 7.73
C SER A 170 -0.13 -6.66 8.21
N SER A 171 -0.02 -7.16 9.44
CA SER A 171 -0.97 -8.08 10.04
C SER A 171 -2.34 -7.45 10.31
N ALA A 172 -2.36 -6.21 10.80
CA ALA A 172 -3.61 -5.47 11.03
C ALA A 172 -4.32 -5.19 9.70
N PHE A 173 -3.56 -4.81 8.67
CA PHE A 173 -4.06 -4.63 7.32
C PHE A 173 -4.68 -5.91 6.76
N TYR A 174 -3.96 -7.04 6.81
CA TYR A 174 -4.40 -8.32 6.28
C TYR A 174 -5.74 -8.76 6.88
N CYS A 175 -5.92 -8.65 8.20
CA CYS A 175 -7.15 -9.03 8.88
C CYS A 175 -8.39 -8.19 8.47
N GLN A 176 -8.20 -7.03 7.87
CA GLN A 176 -9.30 -6.16 7.41
C GLN A 176 -9.75 -6.46 5.98
N LEU A 177 -9.02 -7.29 5.24
CA LEU A 177 -9.36 -7.64 3.87
C LEU A 177 -10.63 -8.49 3.83
N LYS A 178 -11.38 -8.37 2.73
CA LYS A 178 -12.45 -9.31 2.43
C LYS A 178 -11.88 -10.71 2.17
N PRO A 179 -12.63 -11.79 2.50
CA PRO A 179 -12.18 -13.16 2.25
C PRO A 179 -11.72 -13.42 0.81
N GLU A 180 -12.39 -12.82 -0.17
CA GLU A 180 -12.07 -12.92 -1.60
C GLU A 180 -10.71 -12.32 -1.99
N ASN A 181 -10.12 -11.49 -1.13
CA ASN A 181 -8.81 -10.87 -1.33
C ASN A 181 -7.68 -11.56 -0.53
N HIS A 182 -8.01 -12.63 0.19
CA HIS A 182 -7.01 -13.52 0.79
C HIS A 182 -6.55 -14.51 -0.29
N THR A 183 -5.28 -14.47 -0.62
CA THR A 183 -4.64 -15.40 -1.56
C THR A 183 -3.53 -16.15 -0.85
N GLU A 184 -3.10 -17.28 -1.39
CA GLU A 184 -1.98 -18.04 -0.85
C GLU A 184 -0.70 -17.17 -0.78
N GLU A 185 -0.49 -16.33 -1.79
CA GLU A 185 0.63 -15.39 -1.87
C GLU A 185 0.54 -14.32 -0.77
N SER A 186 -0.65 -13.76 -0.53
CA SER A 186 -0.85 -12.76 0.54
C SER A 186 -0.70 -13.39 1.93
N ASP A 187 -1.12 -14.64 2.11
CA ASP A 187 -0.94 -15.42 3.34
C ASP A 187 0.55 -15.66 3.62
N VAL A 188 1.30 -16.08 2.60
CA VAL A 188 2.75 -16.27 2.70
C VAL A 188 3.44 -14.96 3.01
N ALA A 189 3.09 -13.87 2.32
CA ALA A 189 3.69 -12.56 2.51
C ALA A 189 3.49 -12.04 3.95
N VAL A 190 2.26 -12.08 4.48
CA VAL A 190 1.98 -11.58 5.83
C VAL A 190 2.61 -12.47 6.90
N ARG A 191 2.66 -13.78 6.68
CA ARG A 191 3.30 -14.75 7.58
C ARG A 191 4.81 -14.51 7.68
N GLN A 192 5.47 -14.27 6.55
CA GLN A 192 6.88 -13.88 6.52
C GLN A 192 7.12 -12.58 7.28
N ARG A 193 6.29 -11.57 7.03
CA ARG A 193 6.37 -10.27 7.74
C ARG A 193 6.17 -10.43 9.24
N PHE A 194 5.25 -11.28 9.68
CA PHE A 194 5.07 -11.58 11.11
C PHE A 194 6.31 -12.27 11.72
N GLY A 195 6.93 -13.20 10.99
CA GLY A 195 8.19 -13.81 11.39
C GLY A 195 9.32 -12.80 11.55
N GLU A 196 9.41 -11.80 10.69
CA GLU A 196 10.40 -10.72 10.76
C GLU A 196 10.28 -9.88 12.04
N ILE A 197 9.06 -9.71 12.61
CA ILE A 197 8.87 -9.03 13.90
C ILE A 197 9.63 -9.78 15.00
N ALA A 198 9.46 -11.10 15.06
CA ALA A 198 10.15 -11.92 16.05
C ALA A 198 11.68 -11.87 15.85
N GLY A 199 12.13 -11.91 14.60
CA GLY A 199 13.55 -11.75 14.25
C GLY A 199 14.12 -10.40 14.68
N SER A 200 13.44 -9.29 14.39
CA SER A 200 13.86 -7.94 14.77
C SER A 200 13.89 -7.76 16.29
N ALA A 201 12.88 -8.25 17.00
CA ALA A 201 12.86 -8.20 18.46
C ALA A 201 14.06 -8.96 19.06
N PHE A 202 14.39 -10.12 18.53
CA PHE A 202 15.57 -10.89 18.91
C PHE A 202 16.86 -10.13 18.62
N ASP A 203 17.01 -9.54 17.42
CA ASP A 203 18.19 -8.75 17.03
C ASP A 203 18.39 -7.55 17.98
N THR A 204 17.31 -6.88 18.41
CA THR A 204 17.36 -5.75 19.35
C THR A 204 17.88 -6.18 20.71
N VAL A 205 17.45 -7.34 21.22
CA VAL A 205 17.91 -7.87 22.52
C VAL A 205 19.40 -8.24 22.48
N ILE A 206 19.86 -8.81 21.37
CA ILE A 206 21.25 -9.25 21.23
C ILE A 206 22.22 -8.07 21.05
N THR A 207 21.81 -7.03 20.34
CA THR A 207 22.68 -5.85 20.11
C THR A 207 22.86 -4.97 21.35
N SER A 208 22.05 -5.17 22.39
CA SER A 208 22.13 -4.39 23.62
C SER A 208 23.33 -4.75 24.53
N GLU A 209 24.01 -5.90 24.31
CA GLU A 209 25.17 -6.32 25.10
C GLU A 209 26.34 -6.83 24.23
N PRO A 210 27.60 -6.59 24.62
CA PRO A 210 28.77 -7.14 23.92
C PRO A 210 28.84 -8.65 24.06
N LEU A 211 28.69 -9.36 22.96
CA LEU A 211 28.67 -10.82 22.90
C LEU A 211 30.07 -11.41 22.80
N PRO A 212 30.32 -12.59 23.44
CA PRO A 212 31.57 -13.30 23.31
C PRO A 212 31.85 -13.74 21.87
N SER A 213 33.10 -13.69 21.44
CA SER A 213 33.54 -14.17 20.14
C SER A 213 33.20 -15.64 19.93
N GLY A 214 32.48 -15.96 18.85
CA GLY A 214 32.07 -17.33 18.49
C GLY A 214 30.58 -17.63 18.64
N TRP A 215 29.78 -16.76 19.24
CA TRP A 215 28.34 -16.98 19.43
C TRP A 215 27.50 -16.60 18.20
N SER A 216 28.08 -15.95 17.21
CA SER A 216 27.36 -15.44 16.01
C SER A 216 26.59 -16.55 15.26
N LEU A 217 27.16 -17.75 15.15
CA LEU A 217 26.52 -18.88 14.45
C LEU A 217 25.34 -19.47 15.24
N LEU A 218 25.46 -19.54 16.56
CA LEU A 218 24.40 -20.01 17.46
C LEU A 218 23.21 -19.04 17.44
N LEU A 219 23.51 -17.75 17.55
CA LEU A 219 22.51 -16.69 17.56
C LEU A 219 21.75 -16.61 16.23
N ARG A 220 22.44 -16.76 15.10
CA ARG A 220 21.83 -16.84 13.79
C ARG A 220 20.84 -18.02 13.71
N ARG A 221 21.21 -19.20 14.18
CA ARG A 221 20.32 -20.37 14.20
C ARG A 221 19.12 -20.19 15.14
N LEU A 222 19.32 -19.53 16.28
CA LEU A 222 18.22 -19.20 17.20
C LEU A 222 17.25 -18.20 16.57
N ARG A 223 17.77 -17.18 15.89
CA ARG A 223 16.96 -16.23 15.13
C ARG A 223 16.13 -16.91 14.05
N GLU A 224 16.75 -17.77 13.25
CA GLU A 224 16.07 -18.52 12.18
C GLU A 224 14.93 -19.39 12.76
N LYS A 225 15.17 -20.06 13.90
CA LYS A 225 14.14 -20.84 14.60
C LYS A 225 13.01 -19.98 15.16
N LEU A 226 13.31 -18.82 15.71
CA LEU A 226 12.29 -17.88 16.22
C LEU A 226 11.40 -17.36 15.09
N VAL A 227 11.99 -16.97 13.96
CA VAL A 227 11.25 -16.55 12.76
C VAL A 227 10.33 -17.68 12.28
N GLN A 228 10.82 -18.91 12.21
CA GLN A 228 10.02 -20.07 11.81
C GLN A 228 8.86 -20.33 12.78
N LEU A 229 9.13 -20.36 14.09
CA LEU A 229 8.09 -20.58 15.10
C LEU A 229 7.03 -19.47 15.10
N ALA A 230 7.42 -18.23 14.89
CA ALA A 230 6.49 -17.12 14.77
C ALA A 230 5.59 -17.27 13.53
N SER A 231 6.16 -17.68 12.40
CA SER A 231 5.40 -17.96 11.18
C SER A 231 4.41 -19.12 11.35
N GLU A 232 4.80 -20.20 12.07
CA GLU A 232 3.91 -21.32 12.39
C GLU A 232 2.80 -20.92 13.39
N LEU A 233 3.10 -20.03 14.34
CA LEU A 233 2.12 -19.46 15.25
C LEU A 233 1.08 -18.62 14.51
N TRP A 234 1.49 -17.86 13.52
CA TRP A 234 0.56 -17.11 12.67
C TRP A 234 -0.50 -18.04 12.07
N GLU A 235 -0.07 -19.15 11.48
CA GLU A 235 -0.95 -20.12 10.84
C GLU A 235 -1.98 -20.73 11.82
N ARG A 236 -1.61 -20.94 13.10
CA ARG A 236 -2.53 -21.45 14.14
C ARG A 236 -3.53 -20.42 14.66
N ILE A 237 -3.20 -19.13 14.55
CA ILE A 237 -4.02 -18.03 15.08
C ILE A 237 -4.94 -17.45 13.99
N PHE A 238 -4.51 -17.47 12.75
CA PHE A 238 -5.14 -16.73 11.65
C PHE A 238 -5.40 -17.59 10.39
N GLY A 239 -4.90 -18.83 10.31
CA GLY A 239 -5.09 -19.79 9.23
C GLY A 239 -6.35 -20.64 9.32
#